data_48bd5255c8e1d5d565166e33d2d3399f
#
_entry.id   48bd5255c8e1d5d565166e33d2d3399f
#
_cell.length_a   1.000
_cell.length_b   1.000
_cell.length_c   1.000
_cell.angle_alpha   90.00
_cell.angle_beta   90.00
_cell.angle_gamma   90.00
#
_symmetry.space_group_name_H-M   'P 1'
#
loop_
_entity.id
_entity.type
_entity.pdbx_description
1 polymer ?
#
loop_
_entity_poly.entity_id
_entity_poly.type
_entity_poly.pdbx_seq_one_letter_code
_entity_poly.pdbx_strand_id
1 'polypeptide(L)'
;MKTKILALLMVIATLISLTACSKKSNNNITDNPSAESDVGSTDEANNTVKDEQKAFKVGFVCPEATNEGWQVTAAAIEDTAKELNIEISKLYLDPSDYEGTFALAVDTFIQQKVDAIIYGGADESYAATVHKAQEEGIKCVEIDNPTNAGNLWNITVDSYAAAAVAGEWMAKELDAGVVLMINGDMARTNAQQRHDGFVETITNLRSDIEIHEIYANWDSTTALAGVEDAITQYGNRIVGVFSAWDGGALAAASALEVAGLSDNVIVCGFDGTPTSMTYIREGKLQAEVGQPLYELGKVGMQTVNTVLTGGEAEEKTVVGCSIVTAENVEEFIESAGLERFMN
;
A
#
# COMPACT_ATOMS: atom_id res chain seq x y z
N MET A 1 -44.32 29.99 9.22
CA MET A 1 -44.26 31.13 8.31
C MET A 1 -43.33 30.75 7.16
N LYS A 2 -43.88 30.84 5.95
CA LYS A 2 -43.27 30.47 4.67
C LYS A 2 -42.29 31.56 4.23
N THR A 3 -41.11 31.24 3.72
CA THR A 3 -40.51 32.09 2.69
C THR A 3 -39.65 31.20 1.77
N LYS A 4 -40.12 31.11 0.53
CA LYS A 4 -39.48 30.58 -0.67
C LYS A 4 -38.50 31.62 -1.18
N ILE A 5 -37.31 31.23 -1.60
CA ILE A 5 -36.48 32.05 -2.51
C ILE A 5 -36.07 31.18 -3.70
N LEU A 6 -36.36 31.78 -4.83
CA LEU A 6 -36.48 31.36 -6.20
C LEU A 6 -35.09 31.19 -6.86
N ALA A 7 -35.01 30.25 -7.77
CA ALA A 7 -33.90 29.96 -8.67
C ALA A 7 -33.64 31.10 -9.67
N LEU A 8 -32.37 31.25 -10.08
CA LEU A 8 -32.05 31.96 -11.33
C LEU A 8 -30.98 31.15 -12.10
N LEU A 9 -31.46 30.50 -13.16
CA LEU A 9 -30.67 29.91 -14.23
C LEU A 9 -30.11 31.05 -15.11
N MET A 10 -28.83 31.04 -15.41
CA MET A 10 -28.23 31.72 -16.54
C MET A 10 -27.51 30.75 -17.44
N VAL A 11 -28.11 30.47 -18.58
CA VAL A 11 -27.54 29.81 -19.74
C VAL A 11 -26.80 30.86 -20.55
N ILE A 12 -25.51 30.66 -20.82
CA ILE A 12 -24.79 31.40 -21.86
C ILE A 12 -24.27 30.37 -22.86
N ALA A 13 -24.94 30.37 -24.02
CA ALA A 13 -24.51 29.73 -25.24
C ALA A 13 -23.57 30.67 -26.01
N THR A 14 -22.37 30.24 -26.33
CA THR A 14 -21.54 30.90 -27.34
C THR A 14 -21.22 29.93 -28.46
N LEU A 15 -21.87 30.19 -29.58
CA LEU A 15 -21.50 29.66 -30.91
C LEU A 15 -20.21 30.33 -31.37
N ILE A 16 -19.25 29.57 -31.85
CA ILE A 16 -18.21 30.07 -32.76
C ILE A 16 -18.09 29.14 -33.96
N SER A 17 -18.26 29.78 -35.09
CA SER A 17 -18.39 29.28 -36.45
C SER A 17 -17.10 28.67 -37.06
N LEU A 18 -17.33 27.69 -37.89
CA LEU A 18 -16.38 27.11 -38.87
C LEU A 18 -15.98 28.18 -39.93
N THR A 19 -14.68 28.16 -40.26
CA THR A 19 -14.26 28.67 -41.58
C THR A 19 -13.30 27.68 -42.20
N ALA A 20 -13.77 27.02 -43.23
CA ALA A 20 -13.00 26.22 -44.18
C ALA A 20 -12.33 27.16 -45.19
N CYS A 21 -11.07 26.87 -45.54
CA CYS A 21 -10.47 27.35 -46.77
C CYS A 21 -9.68 26.23 -47.46
N SER A 22 -10.26 25.79 -48.55
CA SER A 22 -9.72 24.96 -49.63
C SER A 22 -8.81 25.79 -50.52
N LYS A 23 -7.64 25.25 -50.94
CA LYS A 23 -7.06 25.62 -52.22
C LYS A 23 -6.45 24.41 -52.89
N LYS A 24 -7.00 24.12 -54.04
CA LYS A 24 -6.59 23.24 -55.14
C LYS A 24 -5.52 23.91 -56.00
N SER A 25 -4.76 23.10 -56.70
CA SER A 25 -4.31 23.22 -58.12
C SER A 25 -2.81 22.88 -58.26
N ASN A 26 -2.34 22.23 -59.19
CA ASN A 26 -2.63 21.52 -60.43
C ASN A 26 -1.26 21.12 -61.00
N ASN A 27 -1.21 19.91 -61.48
CA ASN A 27 -0.55 19.37 -62.69
C ASN A 27 0.60 20.16 -63.37
N ASN A 28 1.68 19.48 -63.70
CA ASN A 28 1.96 19.12 -65.09
C ASN A 28 3.03 18.07 -65.26
N ILE A 29 2.75 17.20 -66.20
CA ILE A 29 3.49 16.12 -66.85
C ILE A 29 4.53 16.70 -67.79
N THR A 30 5.72 16.04 -67.89
CA THR A 30 6.35 15.74 -69.21
C THR A 30 7.57 14.80 -69.03
N ASP A 31 7.39 13.64 -69.60
CA ASP A 31 8.26 12.84 -70.46
C ASP A 31 9.74 12.54 -70.18
N ASN A 32 9.96 11.25 -70.15
CA ASN A 32 11.14 10.40 -70.32
C ASN A 32 11.87 10.68 -71.72
N PRO A 33 13.08 10.16 -72.07
CA PRO A 33 13.62 8.85 -71.72
C PRO A 33 15.16 8.69 -71.63
N SER A 34 15.51 7.45 -71.26
CA SER A 34 16.67 6.61 -71.66
C SER A 34 18.02 6.76 -70.95
N ALA A 35 18.38 5.76 -70.31
CA ALA A 35 19.24 4.58 -70.58
C ALA A 35 20.58 4.58 -69.84
N GLU A 36 20.89 3.40 -69.39
CA GLU A 36 22.13 2.66 -69.18
C GLU A 36 22.80 2.71 -67.79
N SER A 37 22.63 1.56 -67.15
CA SER A 37 23.58 0.66 -66.47
C SER A 37 24.75 1.25 -65.67
N ASP A 38 24.85 0.95 -64.41
CA ASP A 38 25.92 0.03 -63.97
C ASP A 38 25.62 -0.56 -62.52
N VAL A 39 26.30 -1.64 -62.31
CA VAL A 39 26.21 -2.69 -61.30
C VAL A 39 26.71 -2.23 -59.92
N GLY A 40 26.01 -2.67 -58.85
CA GLY A 40 26.68 -3.17 -57.67
C GLY A 40 26.66 -2.28 -56.43
N SER A 41 25.80 -2.62 -55.55
CA SER A 41 26.13 -2.89 -54.14
C SER A 41 24.84 -3.07 -53.37
N THR A 42 24.59 -4.29 -52.99
CA THR A 42 23.51 -4.64 -52.03
C THR A 42 23.96 -4.24 -50.63
N ASP A 43 23.57 -3.05 -50.21
CA ASP A 43 23.45 -2.77 -48.79
C ASP A 43 21.99 -3.08 -48.38
N GLU A 44 21.80 -4.29 -47.95
CA GLU A 44 20.61 -4.64 -47.13
C GLU A 44 20.68 -3.79 -45.86
N ALA A 45 20.08 -2.62 -45.89
CA ALA A 45 19.69 -1.91 -44.68
C ALA A 45 18.69 -2.80 -43.95
N ASN A 46 19.22 -3.54 -43.02
CA ASN A 46 18.45 -4.29 -42.03
C ASN A 46 17.64 -3.27 -41.21
N ASN A 47 16.49 -2.88 -41.73
CA ASN A 47 15.52 -2.03 -41.06
C ASN A 47 14.80 -2.92 -40.09
N THR A 48 15.45 -3.26 -38.96
CA THR A 48 14.77 -3.78 -37.80
C THR A 48 13.84 -2.66 -37.31
N VAL A 49 12.61 -2.72 -37.81
CA VAL A 49 11.47 -2.08 -37.16
C VAL A 49 11.47 -2.66 -35.72
N LYS A 50 12.00 -1.90 -34.78
CA LYS A 50 11.69 -2.13 -33.37
C LYS A 50 10.19 -1.93 -33.31
N ASP A 51 9.45 -3.04 -33.21
CA ASP A 51 8.08 -3.01 -32.73
C ASP A 51 8.16 -2.24 -31.40
N GLU A 52 7.71 -1.01 -31.37
CA GLU A 52 7.51 -0.27 -30.13
C GLU A 52 6.43 -1.03 -29.36
N GLN A 53 6.86 -1.96 -28.53
CA GLN A 53 5.98 -2.74 -27.68
C GLN A 53 5.20 -1.71 -26.83
N LYS A 54 3.91 -1.60 -27.11
CA LYS A 54 3.02 -0.67 -26.40
C LYS A 54 3.17 -0.91 -24.91
N ALA A 55 3.48 0.13 -24.16
CA ALA A 55 3.60 0.04 -22.72
C ALA A 55 2.28 -0.47 -22.09
N PHE A 56 2.39 -1.40 -21.18
CA PHE A 56 1.23 -1.84 -20.39
C PHE A 56 0.70 -0.68 -19.53
N LYS A 57 -0.60 -0.68 -19.32
CA LYS A 57 -1.30 0.28 -18.45
C LYS A 57 -1.77 -0.42 -17.19
N VAL A 58 -1.38 0.09 -16.04
CA VAL A 58 -1.74 -0.47 -14.73
C VAL A 58 -2.45 0.58 -13.88
N GLY A 59 -3.59 0.19 -13.32
CA GLY A 59 -4.25 0.96 -12.28
C GLY A 59 -3.68 0.58 -10.91
N PHE A 60 -3.38 1.57 -10.06
CA PHE A 60 -3.06 1.32 -8.67
C PHE A 60 -4.10 1.97 -7.75
N VAL A 61 -4.79 1.14 -6.97
CA VAL A 61 -5.68 1.60 -5.90
C VAL A 61 -4.91 1.60 -4.59
N CYS A 62 -4.56 2.81 -4.12
CA CYS A 62 -3.86 3.00 -2.86
C CYS A 62 -4.88 3.23 -1.73
N PRO A 63 -4.83 2.46 -0.64
CA PRO A 63 -5.84 2.55 0.42
C PRO A 63 -5.93 3.93 1.07
N GLU A 64 -4.79 4.58 1.31
CA GLU A 64 -4.76 5.84 2.04
C GLU A 64 -3.59 6.72 1.62
N ALA A 65 -3.89 7.99 1.31
CA ALA A 65 -2.89 8.95 0.85
C ALA A 65 -1.94 9.43 1.96
N THR A 66 -2.42 9.45 3.21
CA THR A 66 -1.71 10.01 4.38
C THR A 66 -0.97 8.95 5.20
N ASN A 67 -1.25 7.67 4.99
CA ASN A 67 -0.55 6.58 5.67
C ASN A 67 0.86 6.41 5.12
N GLU A 68 1.86 6.52 6.01
CA GLU A 68 3.28 6.52 5.65
C GLU A 68 3.73 5.19 5.04
N GLY A 69 3.23 4.05 5.55
CA GLY A 69 3.51 2.73 5.01
C GLY A 69 3.02 2.58 3.57
N TRP A 70 1.80 3.06 3.28
CA TRP A 70 1.28 3.07 1.92
C TRP A 70 2.00 4.05 0.99
N GLN A 71 2.56 5.14 1.51
CA GLN A 71 3.42 6.04 0.72
C GLN A 71 4.72 5.35 0.29
N VAL A 72 5.35 4.59 1.18
CA VAL A 72 6.56 3.80 0.87
C VAL A 72 6.23 2.72 -0.18
N THR A 73 5.17 1.95 0.04
CA THR A 73 4.71 0.90 -0.90
C THR A 73 4.35 1.49 -2.26
N ALA A 74 3.65 2.63 -2.29
CA ALA A 74 3.30 3.34 -3.53
C ALA A 74 4.52 3.81 -4.31
N ALA A 75 5.51 4.35 -3.62
CA ALA A 75 6.77 4.77 -4.24
C ALA A 75 7.52 3.59 -4.88
N ALA A 76 7.53 2.43 -4.24
CA ALA A 76 8.13 1.22 -4.79
C ALA A 76 7.40 0.74 -6.06
N ILE A 77 6.06 0.77 -6.04
CA ILE A 77 5.24 0.45 -7.21
C ILE A 77 5.56 1.38 -8.38
N GLU A 78 5.61 2.70 -8.14
CA GLU A 78 5.89 3.72 -9.16
C GLU A 78 7.30 3.61 -9.72
N ASP A 79 8.31 3.40 -8.87
CA ASP A 79 9.70 3.23 -9.29
C ASP A 79 9.86 1.98 -10.16
N THR A 80 9.31 0.85 -9.70
CA THR A 80 9.38 -0.42 -10.43
C THR A 80 8.60 -0.34 -11.74
N ALA A 81 7.44 0.31 -11.78
CA ALA A 81 6.69 0.55 -13.02
C ALA A 81 7.52 1.34 -14.03
N LYS A 82 8.24 2.37 -13.57
CA LYS A 82 9.16 3.17 -14.42
C LYS A 82 10.31 2.33 -14.99
N GLU A 83 10.92 1.48 -14.15
CA GLU A 83 12.00 0.57 -14.59
C GLU A 83 11.51 -0.42 -15.65
N LEU A 84 10.27 -0.91 -15.51
CA LEU A 84 9.65 -1.88 -16.40
C LEU A 84 8.96 -1.26 -17.62
N ASN A 85 8.99 0.08 -17.77
CA ASN A 85 8.30 0.84 -18.82
C ASN A 85 6.77 0.57 -18.82
N ILE A 86 6.16 0.56 -17.62
CA ILE A 86 4.73 0.41 -17.40
C ILE A 86 4.12 1.78 -17.10
N GLU A 87 3.02 2.11 -17.79
CA GLU A 87 2.24 3.33 -17.50
C GLU A 87 1.33 3.06 -16.29
N ILE A 88 1.45 3.86 -15.22
CA ILE A 88 0.67 3.69 -14.00
C ILE A 88 -0.27 4.87 -13.76
N SER A 89 -1.51 4.58 -13.40
CA SER A 89 -2.50 5.53 -12.90
C SER A 89 -2.86 5.18 -11.47
N LYS A 90 -2.74 6.14 -10.55
CA LYS A 90 -3.00 5.93 -9.12
C LYS A 90 -4.27 6.64 -8.67
N LEU A 91 -5.11 5.94 -7.92
CA LEU A 91 -6.28 6.48 -7.22
C LEU A 91 -6.20 6.13 -5.74
N TYR A 92 -6.64 7.05 -4.90
CA TYR A 92 -6.72 6.87 -3.46
C TYR A 92 -8.15 6.59 -3.03
N LEU A 93 -8.31 5.77 -1.99
CA LEU A 93 -9.58 5.53 -1.36
C LEU A 93 -9.90 6.63 -0.34
N ASP A 94 -11.20 6.81 -0.09
CA ASP A 94 -11.69 7.64 1.00
C ASP A 94 -11.87 6.75 2.25
N PRO A 95 -11.14 7.02 3.36
CA PRO A 95 -11.28 6.24 4.58
C PRO A 95 -12.69 6.20 5.17
N SER A 96 -13.55 7.15 4.82
CA SER A 96 -14.96 7.16 5.26
C SER A 96 -15.87 6.24 4.44
N ASP A 97 -15.41 5.77 3.26
CA ASP A 97 -16.15 4.88 2.34
C ASP A 97 -15.19 4.07 1.47
N TYR A 98 -14.47 3.15 2.10
CA TYR A 98 -13.50 2.30 1.40
C TYR A 98 -14.12 1.47 0.28
N GLU A 99 -15.25 0.80 0.56
CA GLU A 99 -15.91 -0.10 -0.42
C GLU A 99 -16.42 0.67 -1.64
N GLY A 100 -17.15 1.77 -1.41
CA GLY A 100 -17.71 2.59 -2.50
C GLY A 100 -16.64 3.25 -3.35
N THR A 101 -15.58 3.78 -2.74
CA THR A 101 -14.48 4.40 -3.47
C THR A 101 -13.59 3.39 -4.18
N PHE A 102 -13.44 2.17 -3.65
CA PHE A 102 -12.78 1.07 -4.35
C PHE A 102 -13.55 0.68 -5.61
N ALA A 103 -14.88 0.49 -5.50
CA ALA A 103 -15.72 0.19 -6.65
C ALA A 103 -15.63 1.27 -7.75
N LEU A 104 -15.63 2.54 -7.36
CA LEU A 104 -15.48 3.67 -8.30
C LEU A 104 -14.08 3.68 -8.96
N ALA A 105 -13.03 3.38 -8.22
CA ALA A 105 -11.67 3.31 -8.74
C ALA A 105 -11.53 2.19 -9.79
N VAL A 106 -12.05 1.00 -9.48
CA VAL A 106 -12.05 -0.14 -10.40
C VAL A 106 -12.86 0.17 -11.66
N ASP A 107 -14.05 0.78 -11.53
CA ASP A 107 -14.86 1.18 -12.68
C ASP A 107 -14.13 2.20 -13.58
N THR A 108 -13.39 3.11 -12.97
CA THR A 108 -12.55 4.07 -13.68
C THR A 108 -11.46 3.35 -14.49
N PHE A 109 -10.79 2.38 -13.88
CA PHE A 109 -9.73 1.60 -14.56
C PHE A 109 -10.27 0.70 -15.67
N ILE A 110 -11.46 0.11 -15.49
CA ILE A 110 -12.16 -0.62 -16.56
C ILE A 110 -12.43 0.31 -17.76
N GLN A 111 -12.93 1.53 -17.53
CA GLN A 111 -13.17 2.51 -18.58
C GLN A 111 -11.87 2.96 -19.27
N GLN A 112 -10.77 3.08 -18.53
CA GLN A 112 -9.44 3.40 -19.05
C GLN A 112 -8.80 2.23 -19.80
N LYS A 113 -9.39 1.01 -19.72
CA LYS A 113 -8.90 -0.23 -20.33
C LYS A 113 -7.47 -0.52 -19.89
N VAL A 114 -7.24 -0.52 -18.58
CA VAL A 114 -5.96 -0.94 -18.03
C VAL A 114 -5.77 -2.45 -18.22
N ASP A 115 -4.52 -2.89 -18.33
CA ASP A 115 -4.17 -4.30 -18.51
C ASP A 115 -4.16 -5.06 -17.16
N ALA A 116 -3.86 -4.35 -16.06
CA ALA A 116 -3.90 -4.89 -14.71
C ALA A 116 -4.32 -3.83 -13.69
N ILE A 117 -4.78 -4.29 -12.52
CA ILE A 117 -5.02 -3.47 -11.33
C ILE A 117 -4.19 -4.07 -10.19
N ILE A 118 -3.42 -3.23 -9.50
CA ILE A 118 -2.77 -3.53 -8.22
C ILE A 118 -3.50 -2.74 -7.12
N TYR A 119 -3.78 -3.38 -5.99
CA TYR A 119 -4.51 -2.74 -4.88
C TYR A 119 -4.09 -3.34 -3.54
N GLY A 120 -4.34 -2.60 -2.47
CA GLY A 120 -4.00 -3.02 -1.12
C GLY A 120 -5.10 -2.73 -0.11
N GLY A 121 -4.90 -3.16 1.13
CA GLY A 121 -5.79 -2.88 2.26
C GLY A 121 -7.21 -3.41 2.08
N ALA A 122 -7.39 -4.45 1.29
CA ALA A 122 -8.69 -5.01 0.95
C ALA A 122 -9.30 -5.83 2.10
N ASP A 123 -10.58 -6.11 1.98
CA ASP A 123 -11.32 -7.10 2.76
C ASP A 123 -12.31 -7.87 1.86
N GLU A 124 -13.08 -8.78 2.44
CA GLU A 124 -14.02 -9.61 1.68
C GLU A 124 -15.07 -8.82 0.88
N SER A 125 -15.40 -7.58 1.29
CA SER A 125 -16.38 -6.74 0.57
C SER A 125 -15.89 -6.36 -0.83
N TYR A 126 -14.59 -6.36 -1.07
CA TYR A 126 -14.00 -6.03 -2.38
C TYR A 126 -14.16 -7.14 -3.42
N ALA A 127 -14.42 -8.39 -3.00
CA ALA A 127 -14.43 -9.57 -3.87
C ALA A 127 -15.29 -9.40 -5.12
N ALA A 128 -16.53 -8.88 -4.96
CA ALA A 128 -17.44 -8.68 -6.09
C ALA A 128 -16.90 -7.67 -7.12
N THR A 129 -16.27 -6.60 -6.64
CA THR A 129 -15.66 -5.56 -7.49
C THR A 129 -14.42 -6.09 -8.22
N VAL A 130 -13.61 -6.90 -7.54
CA VAL A 130 -12.45 -7.56 -8.15
C VAL A 130 -12.90 -8.54 -9.23
N HIS A 131 -13.91 -9.38 -8.99
CA HIS A 131 -14.49 -10.28 -10.00
C HIS A 131 -14.95 -9.51 -11.24
N LYS A 132 -15.59 -8.36 -11.07
CA LYS A 132 -16.01 -7.50 -12.20
C LYS A 132 -14.82 -7.09 -13.08
N ALA A 133 -13.68 -6.70 -12.48
CA ALA A 133 -12.48 -6.38 -13.25
C ALA A 133 -11.92 -7.61 -13.98
N GLN A 134 -11.93 -8.78 -13.34
CA GLN A 134 -11.47 -10.04 -13.92
C GLN A 134 -12.34 -10.49 -15.10
N GLU A 135 -13.67 -10.29 -15.04
CA GLU A 135 -14.61 -10.56 -16.15
C GLU A 135 -14.29 -9.72 -17.40
N GLU A 136 -13.76 -8.50 -17.22
CA GLU A 136 -13.25 -7.64 -18.30
C GLU A 136 -11.83 -8.02 -18.78
N GLY A 137 -11.26 -9.11 -18.23
CA GLY A 137 -9.93 -9.62 -18.60
C GLY A 137 -8.75 -8.93 -17.92
N ILE A 138 -9.01 -8.02 -16.96
CA ILE A 138 -8.00 -7.28 -16.23
C ILE A 138 -7.34 -8.21 -15.21
N LYS A 139 -6.00 -8.22 -15.15
CA LYS A 139 -5.25 -8.97 -14.14
C LYS A 139 -5.31 -8.21 -12.81
N CYS A 140 -5.57 -8.93 -11.72
CA CYS A 140 -5.68 -8.32 -10.39
C CYS A 140 -4.59 -8.86 -9.48
N VAL A 141 -3.80 -7.96 -8.87
CA VAL A 141 -2.75 -8.27 -7.90
C VAL A 141 -3.05 -7.54 -6.61
N GLU A 142 -3.10 -8.27 -5.52
CA GLU A 142 -3.32 -7.73 -4.18
C GLU A 142 -2.00 -7.55 -3.43
N ILE A 143 -1.95 -6.51 -2.60
CA ILE A 143 -0.89 -6.33 -1.61
C ILE A 143 -1.52 -6.30 -0.23
N ASP A 144 -0.90 -7.01 0.74
CA ASP A 144 -1.26 -7.09 2.15
C ASP A 144 -2.41 -8.08 2.40
N ASN A 145 -3.64 -7.68 2.35
CA ASN A 145 -4.77 -8.44 2.87
C ASN A 145 -5.58 -9.13 1.74
N PRO A 146 -5.77 -10.47 1.76
CA PRO A 146 -6.46 -11.17 0.69
C PRO A 146 -7.98 -10.97 0.73
N THR A 147 -8.58 -10.80 -0.47
CA THR A 147 -10.05 -10.68 -0.66
C THR A 147 -10.75 -12.00 -0.94
N ASN A 148 -10.05 -13.12 -1.07
CA ASN A 148 -10.59 -14.41 -1.52
C ASN A 148 -11.40 -14.35 -2.84
N ALA A 149 -11.17 -13.34 -3.68
CA ALA A 149 -11.88 -13.17 -4.94
C ALA A 149 -11.51 -14.24 -6.00
N GLY A 150 -10.55 -15.09 -5.74
CA GLY A 150 -10.04 -16.11 -6.66
C GLY A 150 -9.30 -15.54 -7.87
N ASN A 151 -8.49 -16.36 -8.55
CA ASN A 151 -7.69 -15.95 -9.71
C ASN A 151 -6.86 -14.67 -9.49
N LEU A 152 -6.30 -14.55 -8.29
CA LEU A 152 -5.50 -13.41 -7.84
C LEU A 152 -4.06 -13.84 -7.61
N TRP A 153 -3.18 -12.85 -7.62
CA TRP A 153 -1.84 -12.93 -7.04
C TRP A 153 -1.82 -12.05 -5.81
N ASN A 154 -1.41 -12.61 -4.68
CA ASN A 154 -1.37 -11.89 -3.42
C ASN A 154 0.07 -11.80 -2.90
N ILE A 155 0.53 -10.58 -2.64
CA ILE A 155 1.82 -10.28 -2.05
C ILE A 155 1.56 -9.84 -0.62
N THR A 156 1.97 -10.63 0.35
CA THR A 156 1.60 -10.43 1.75
C THR A 156 2.78 -10.71 2.69
N VAL A 157 2.54 -10.49 3.97
CA VAL A 157 3.38 -10.98 5.07
C VAL A 157 2.62 -12.04 5.87
N ASP A 158 3.34 -12.90 6.57
CA ASP A 158 2.73 -13.77 7.57
C ASP A 158 2.52 -12.97 8.86
N SER A 159 1.38 -12.28 8.94
CA SER A 159 1.06 -11.37 10.04
C SER A 159 0.95 -12.10 11.38
N TYR A 160 0.50 -13.38 11.40
CA TYR A 160 0.47 -14.18 12.61
C TYR A 160 1.89 -14.50 13.10
N ALA A 161 2.73 -15.07 12.23
CA ALA A 161 4.11 -15.40 12.60
C ALA A 161 4.91 -14.14 12.98
N ALA A 162 4.72 -13.05 12.28
CA ALA A 162 5.38 -11.78 12.57
C ALA A 162 4.99 -11.21 13.94
N ALA A 163 3.70 -11.22 14.29
CA ALA A 163 3.24 -10.79 15.62
C ALA A 163 3.64 -11.75 16.73
N ALA A 164 3.74 -13.06 16.45
CA ALA A 164 4.26 -14.04 17.39
C ALA A 164 5.74 -13.75 17.77
N VAL A 165 6.56 -13.31 16.80
CA VAL A 165 7.94 -12.86 17.07
C VAL A 165 7.98 -11.68 18.04
N ALA A 166 7.04 -10.71 17.91
CA ALA A 166 6.93 -9.63 18.88
C ALA A 166 6.55 -10.14 20.27
N GLY A 167 5.61 -11.10 20.34
CA GLY A 167 5.22 -11.76 21.59
C GLY A 167 6.38 -12.48 22.26
N GLU A 168 7.20 -13.22 21.50
CA GLU A 168 8.41 -13.89 21.99
C GLU A 168 9.47 -12.90 22.47
N TRP A 169 9.65 -11.79 21.76
CA TRP A 169 10.61 -10.76 22.15
C TRP A 169 10.14 -10.07 23.44
N MET A 170 8.89 -9.57 23.47
CA MET A 170 8.33 -8.90 24.65
C MET A 170 8.30 -9.82 25.89
N ALA A 171 8.02 -11.11 25.72
CA ALA A 171 8.02 -12.07 26.82
C ALA A 171 9.36 -12.16 27.57
N LYS A 172 10.47 -11.85 26.92
CA LYS A 172 11.83 -11.86 27.51
C LYS A 172 12.16 -10.55 28.21
N GLU A 173 11.61 -9.45 27.71
CA GLU A 173 11.98 -8.10 28.14
C GLU A 173 11.06 -7.55 29.25
N LEU A 174 9.82 -8.09 29.38
CA LEU A 174 8.81 -7.53 30.29
C LEU A 174 8.91 -8.08 31.71
N ASP A 175 8.66 -7.22 32.70
CA ASP A 175 8.27 -7.62 34.05
C ASP A 175 6.81 -8.13 34.09
N ALA A 176 6.36 -8.66 35.26
CA ALA A 176 4.98 -9.03 35.48
C ALA A 176 4.06 -7.79 35.52
N GLY A 177 2.94 -7.81 34.83
CA GLY A 177 2.04 -6.66 34.81
C GLY A 177 0.98 -6.71 33.74
N VAL A 178 0.58 -5.52 33.26
CA VAL A 178 -0.44 -5.34 32.23
C VAL A 178 0.25 -4.97 30.91
N VAL A 179 -0.10 -5.67 29.85
CA VAL A 179 0.26 -5.31 28.47
C VAL A 179 -0.98 -4.82 27.76
N LEU A 180 -0.87 -3.64 27.16
CA LEU A 180 -1.92 -3.10 26.30
C LEU A 180 -1.77 -3.68 24.89
N MET A 181 -2.82 -4.31 24.38
CA MET A 181 -2.94 -4.77 23.00
C MET A 181 -3.79 -3.78 22.22
N ILE A 182 -3.17 -2.99 21.32
CA ILE A 182 -3.91 -2.04 20.48
C ILE A 182 -4.24 -2.71 19.16
N ASN A 183 -5.53 -2.99 18.95
CA ASN A 183 -6.05 -3.72 17.81
C ASN A 183 -6.39 -2.79 16.65
N GLY A 184 -6.14 -3.27 15.42
CA GLY A 184 -6.66 -2.69 14.20
C GLY A 184 -8.14 -3.01 13.99
N ASP A 185 -8.60 -2.92 12.75
CA ASP A 185 -9.95 -3.31 12.36
C ASP A 185 -10.07 -4.84 12.32
N MET A 186 -10.74 -5.40 13.32
CA MET A 186 -10.89 -6.85 13.51
C MET A 186 -11.79 -7.52 12.45
N ALA A 187 -12.41 -6.77 11.54
CA ALA A 187 -13.03 -7.34 10.36
C ALA A 187 -12.00 -7.80 9.31
N ARG A 188 -10.73 -7.34 9.42
CA ARG A 188 -9.66 -7.65 8.48
C ARG A 188 -8.79 -8.81 8.97
N THR A 189 -8.42 -9.70 8.05
CA THR A 189 -7.62 -10.89 8.35
C THR A 189 -6.27 -10.55 8.97
N ASN A 190 -5.58 -9.54 8.46
CA ASN A 190 -4.27 -9.14 9.00
C ASN A 190 -4.37 -8.64 10.46
N ALA A 191 -5.41 -7.89 10.83
CA ALA A 191 -5.62 -7.44 12.20
C ALA A 191 -5.86 -8.64 13.15
N GLN A 192 -6.72 -9.59 12.74
CA GLN A 192 -6.95 -10.83 13.50
C GLN A 192 -5.65 -11.61 13.68
N GLN A 193 -4.87 -11.80 12.62
CA GLN A 193 -3.60 -12.52 12.67
C GLN A 193 -2.57 -11.83 13.56
N ARG A 194 -2.46 -10.51 13.52
CA ARG A 194 -1.55 -9.74 14.40
C ARG A 194 -1.98 -9.86 15.86
N HIS A 195 -3.29 -9.80 16.14
CA HIS A 195 -3.83 -10.03 17.47
C HIS A 195 -3.52 -11.45 17.96
N ASP A 196 -3.97 -12.47 17.21
CA ASP A 196 -3.88 -13.86 17.63
C ASP A 196 -2.40 -14.29 17.80
N GLY A 197 -1.54 -13.94 16.84
CA GLY A 197 -0.11 -14.24 16.91
C GLY A 197 0.57 -13.67 18.14
N PHE A 198 0.27 -12.41 18.49
CA PHE A 198 0.83 -11.78 19.69
C PHE A 198 0.23 -12.35 20.98
N VAL A 199 -1.11 -12.34 21.10
CA VAL A 199 -1.81 -12.69 22.33
C VAL A 199 -1.59 -14.16 22.69
N GLU A 200 -1.72 -15.09 21.74
CA GLU A 200 -1.48 -16.51 21.98
C GLU A 200 -0.01 -16.76 22.41
N THR A 201 0.95 -16.10 21.75
CA THR A 201 2.35 -16.30 22.07
C THR A 201 2.70 -15.80 23.46
N ILE A 202 2.35 -14.54 23.78
CA ILE A 202 2.74 -13.96 25.06
C ILE A 202 2.03 -14.63 26.24
N THR A 203 0.75 -14.99 26.10
CA THR A 203 0.00 -15.67 27.17
C THR A 203 0.46 -17.10 27.41
N ASN A 204 0.92 -17.79 26.38
CA ASN A 204 1.55 -19.12 26.52
C ASN A 204 2.90 -19.07 27.22
N LEU A 205 3.68 -18.00 27.01
CA LEU A 205 5.01 -17.84 27.61
C LEU A 205 4.97 -17.20 29.00
N ARG A 206 3.99 -16.34 29.29
CA ARG A 206 3.95 -15.48 30.47
C ARG A 206 2.55 -15.48 31.13
N SER A 207 2.34 -16.38 32.07
CA SER A 207 1.08 -16.45 32.85
C SER A 207 0.90 -15.32 33.86
N ASP A 208 1.91 -14.49 34.08
CA ASP A 208 1.96 -13.34 34.96
C ASP A 208 1.70 -12.00 34.23
N ILE A 209 1.40 -12.07 32.93
CA ILE A 209 0.97 -10.93 32.11
C ILE A 209 -0.57 -10.94 31.99
N GLU A 210 -1.17 -9.79 32.27
CA GLU A 210 -2.59 -9.50 32.00
C GLU A 210 -2.69 -8.70 30.69
N ILE A 211 -3.49 -9.17 29.73
CA ILE A 211 -3.72 -8.41 28.48
C ILE A 211 -4.94 -7.51 28.65
N HIS A 212 -4.77 -6.23 28.31
CA HIS A 212 -5.86 -5.27 28.18
C HIS A 212 -5.97 -4.84 26.72
N GLU A 213 -7.13 -5.11 26.10
CA GLU A 213 -7.35 -4.85 24.70
C GLU A 213 -7.96 -3.49 24.44
N ILE A 214 -7.43 -2.78 23.43
CA ILE A 214 -7.92 -1.49 22.93
C ILE A 214 -8.27 -1.69 21.45
N TYR A 215 -9.54 -1.53 21.10
CA TYR A 215 -10.03 -1.68 19.73
C TYR A 215 -10.08 -0.31 19.06
N ALA A 216 -9.04 0.02 18.31
CA ALA A 216 -8.87 1.35 17.74
C ALA A 216 -9.16 1.44 16.22
N ASN A 217 -9.37 0.30 15.53
CA ASN A 217 -9.77 0.25 14.11
C ASN A 217 -8.86 1.06 13.17
N TRP A 218 -7.54 1.02 13.41
CA TRP A 218 -6.52 1.80 12.70
C TRP A 218 -6.58 3.33 12.92
N ASP A 219 -7.40 3.81 13.88
CA ASP A 219 -7.50 5.23 14.21
C ASP A 219 -6.61 5.59 15.41
N SER A 220 -5.57 6.38 15.17
CA SER A 220 -4.58 6.78 16.18
C SER A 220 -5.20 7.65 17.29
N THR A 221 -6.28 8.38 17.03
CA THR A 221 -6.97 9.19 18.05
C THR A 221 -7.71 8.28 19.03
N THR A 222 -8.36 7.25 18.52
CA THR A 222 -9.02 6.22 19.34
C THR A 222 -7.99 5.41 20.14
N ALA A 223 -6.84 5.07 19.53
CA ALA A 223 -5.74 4.42 20.23
C ALA A 223 -5.22 5.28 21.39
N LEU A 224 -4.98 6.58 21.14
CA LEU A 224 -4.53 7.54 22.15
C LEU A 224 -5.49 7.57 23.35
N ALA A 225 -6.79 7.77 23.08
CA ALA A 225 -7.80 7.82 24.13
C ALA A 225 -7.86 6.52 24.95
N GLY A 226 -7.80 5.36 24.25
CA GLY A 226 -7.78 4.05 24.92
C GLY A 226 -6.56 3.84 25.82
N VAL A 227 -5.38 4.33 25.39
CA VAL A 227 -4.16 4.28 26.20
C VAL A 227 -4.26 5.23 27.41
N GLU A 228 -4.77 6.44 27.25
CA GLU A 228 -4.99 7.39 28.37
C GLU A 228 -5.96 6.80 29.42
N ASP A 229 -7.04 6.14 28.97
CA ASP A 229 -7.97 5.42 29.85
C ASP A 229 -7.27 4.28 30.58
N ALA A 230 -6.47 3.48 29.88
CA ALA A 230 -5.71 2.39 30.48
C ALA A 230 -4.66 2.91 31.49
N ILE A 231 -3.98 4.02 31.20
CA ILE A 231 -3.05 4.68 32.14
C ILE A 231 -3.80 5.09 33.41
N THR A 232 -5.00 5.65 33.28
CA THR A 232 -5.84 6.02 34.44
C THR A 232 -6.23 4.79 35.27
N GLN A 233 -6.53 3.66 34.60
CA GLN A 233 -6.97 2.45 35.27
C GLN A 233 -5.83 1.66 35.92
N TYR A 234 -4.70 1.50 35.26
CA TYR A 234 -3.64 0.59 35.64
C TYR A 234 -2.37 1.28 36.16
N GLY A 235 -2.09 2.52 35.74
CA GLY A 235 -0.92 3.28 36.16
C GLY A 235 0.39 2.51 35.95
N ASN A 236 1.19 2.41 36.99
CA ASN A 236 2.48 1.71 36.98
C ASN A 236 2.39 0.16 36.82
N ARG A 237 1.18 -0.40 36.73
CA ARG A 237 1.03 -1.81 36.41
C ARG A 237 1.22 -2.09 34.92
N ILE A 238 1.13 -1.06 34.06
CA ILE A 238 1.41 -1.20 32.64
C ILE A 238 2.92 -1.40 32.48
N VAL A 239 3.31 -2.52 31.86
CA VAL A 239 4.69 -2.86 31.61
C VAL A 239 5.02 -2.92 30.12
N GLY A 240 4.00 -3.02 29.26
CA GLY A 240 4.20 -3.07 27.82
C GLY A 240 2.98 -2.62 27.03
N VAL A 241 3.22 -2.26 25.78
CA VAL A 241 2.22 -2.00 24.74
C VAL A 241 2.66 -2.75 23.48
N PHE A 242 1.77 -3.54 22.91
CA PHE A 242 1.89 -3.99 21.53
C PHE A 242 0.79 -3.37 20.68
N SER A 243 1.17 -2.74 19.60
CA SER A 243 0.21 -2.19 18.63
C SER A 243 0.27 -2.93 17.32
N ALA A 244 -0.91 -3.25 16.78
CA ALA A 244 -1.05 -3.91 15.50
C ALA A 244 -0.62 -3.03 14.31
N TRP A 245 -0.29 -1.75 14.52
CA TRP A 245 0.24 -0.83 13.50
C TRP A 245 0.99 0.35 14.16
N ASP A 246 1.82 1.01 13.39
CA ASP A 246 2.65 2.14 13.82
C ASP A 246 1.88 3.27 14.49
N GLY A 247 0.80 3.73 13.85
CA GLY A 247 0.05 4.88 14.36
C GLY A 247 -0.49 4.67 15.79
N GLY A 248 -0.84 3.42 16.13
CA GLY A 248 -1.21 3.06 17.50
C GLY A 248 -0.03 3.05 18.46
N ALA A 249 1.13 2.54 18.02
CA ALA A 249 2.36 2.54 18.83
C ALA A 249 2.87 3.95 19.10
N LEU A 250 2.87 4.82 18.09
CA LEU A 250 3.26 6.23 18.23
C LEU A 250 2.32 7.00 19.16
N ALA A 251 1.01 6.73 19.08
CA ALA A 251 0.01 7.28 19.99
C ALA A 251 0.25 6.83 21.44
N ALA A 252 0.55 5.54 21.64
CA ALA A 252 0.87 5.00 22.96
C ALA A 252 2.15 5.61 23.54
N ALA A 253 3.22 5.69 22.74
CA ALA A 253 4.47 6.31 23.17
C ALA A 253 4.25 7.77 23.64
N SER A 254 3.43 8.53 22.89
CA SER A 254 3.10 9.92 23.24
C SER A 254 2.30 10.01 24.55
N ALA A 255 1.29 9.14 24.76
CA ALA A 255 0.50 9.12 25.99
C ALA A 255 1.36 8.75 27.22
N LEU A 256 2.25 7.77 27.06
CA LEU A 256 3.17 7.34 28.12
C LEU A 256 4.19 8.43 28.47
N GLU A 257 4.69 9.18 27.50
CA GLU A 257 5.58 10.31 27.71
C GLU A 257 4.89 11.41 28.57
N VAL A 258 3.67 11.79 28.20
CA VAL A 258 2.87 12.76 28.95
C VAL A 258 2.58 12.30 30.37
N ALA A 259 2.36 11.01 30.55
CA ALA A 259 2.10 10.40 31.86
C ALA A 259 3.38 10.17 32.70
N GLY A 260 4.57 10.35 32.13
CA GLY A 260 5.86 10.09 32.81
C GLY A 260 6.12 8.59 33.03
N LEU A 261 5.61 7.74 32.15
CA LEU A 261 5.73 6.27 32.22
C LEU A 261 6.69 5.68 31.18
N SER A 262 7.19 6.46 30.24
CA SER A 262 8.02 6.00 29.11
C SER A 262 9.23 5.16 29.52
N ASP A 263 9.88 5.49 30.65
CA ASP A 263 11.09 4.77 31.11
C ASP A 263 10.80 3.35 31.61
N ASN A 264 9.53 3.01 31.87
CA ASN A 264 9.13 1.76 32.52
C ASN A 264 8.20 0.89 31.67
N VAL A 265 7.82 1.35 30.49
CA VAL A 265 6.87 0.67 29.61
C VAL A 265 7.52 0.42 28.25
N ILE A 266 7.61 -0.83 27.85
CA ILE A 266 8.12 -1.24 26.55
C ILE A 266 7.00 -1.05 25.51
N VAL A 267 7.29 -0.30 24.44
CA VAL A 267 6.37 -0.12 23.32
C VAL A 267 6.93 -0.83 22.09
N CYS A 268 6.13 -1.74 21.53
CA CYS A 268 6.41 -2.45 20.29
C CYS A 268 5.27 -2.19 19.30
N GLY A 269 5.61 -1.75 18.11
CA GLY A 269 4.67 -1.51 17.02
C GLY A 269 4.73 -2.57 15.93
N PHE A 270 4.07 -2.25 14.80
CA PHE A 270 4.05 -3.08 13.60
C PHE A 270 3.95 -2.14 12.38
N ASP A 271 4.61 -2.45 11.29
CA ASP A 271 4.69 -1.92 9.93
C ASP A 271 6.12 -1.50 9.54
N GLY A 272 6.88 -0.83 10.39
CA GLY A 272 8.26 -0.44 10.07
C GLY A 272 8.34 0.81 9.21
N THR A 273 7.53 1.82 9.50
CA THR A 273 7.53 3.10 8.78
C THR A 273 8.77 3.97 9.13
N PRO A 274 9.13 4.94 8.28
CA PRO A 274 10.22 5.88 8.57
C PRO A 274 10.07 6.59 9.92
N THR A 275 8.84 6.97 10.29
CA THR A 275 8.59 7.62 11.59
C THR A 275 8.84 6.66 12.75
N SER A 276 8.39 5.40 12.67
CA SER A 276 8.66 4.43 13.74
C SER A 276 10.14 4.10 13.85
N MET A 277 10.89 4.01 12.74
CA MET A 277 12.34 3.85 12.77
C MET A 277 13.04 5.04 13.47
N THR A 278 12.54 6.26 13.26
CA THR A 278 13.05 7.44 13.96
C THR A 278 12.78 7.34 15.46
N TYR A 279 11.60 6.89 15.87
CA TYR A 279 11.24 6.68 17.27
C TYR A 279 12.10 5.60 17.96
N ILE A 280 12.46 4.53 17.22
CA ILE A 280 13.42 3.53 17.73
C ILE A 280 14.80 4.16 17.95
N ARG A 281 15.31 4.94 16.98
CA ARG A 281 16.58 5.68 17.12
C ARG A 281 16.61 6.62 18.33
N GLU A 282 15.47 7.24 18.63
CA GLU A 282 15.30 8.15 19.75
C GLU A 282 15.00 7.45 21.08
N GLY A 283 14.82 6.12 21.08
CA GLY A 283 14.45 5.33 22.26
C GLY A 283 13.00 5.50 22.72
N LYS A 284 12.15 6.10 21.90
CA LYS A 284 10.71 6.28 22.17
C LYS A 284 9.87 5.04 21.90
N LEU A 285 10.31 4.20 20.94
CA LEU A 285 9.87 2.83 20.76
C LEU A 285 11.05 1.89 21.07
N GLN A 286 10.78 0.76 21.70
CA GLN A 286 11.80 -0.21 22.04
C GLN A 286 11.93 -1.26 20.96
N ALA A 287 10.83 -1.57 20.25
CA ALA A 287 10.84 -2.48 19.12
C ALA A 287 9.73 -2.18 18.11
N GLU A 288 9.88 -2.81 16.96
CA GLU A 288 8.93 -2.77 15.86
C GLU A 288 8.96 -4.09 15.10
N VAL A 289 7.80 -4.60 14.72
CA VAL A 289 7.74 -5.62 13.67
C VAL A 289 7.86 -4.92 12.33
N GLY A 290 9.06 -4.90 11.78
CA GLY A 290 9.34 -4.25 10.50
C GLY A 290 8.86 -5.08 9.33
N GLN A 291 7.92 -4.54 8.55
CA GLN A 291 7.54 -5.03 7.23
C GLN A 291 8.47 -4.39 6.19
N PRO A 292 8.96 -5.13 5.20
CA PRO A 292 9.73 -4.52 4.11
C PRO A 292 8.77 -3.87 3.10
N LEU A 293 8.18 -2.74 3.46
CA LEU A 293 7.11 -2.04 2.74
C LEU A 293 7.47 -1.71 1.29
N TYR A 294 8.73 -1.32 1.06
CA TYR A 294 9.23 -1.05 -0.30
C TYR A 294 9.30 -2.34 -1.13
N GLU A 295 9.75 -3.45 -0.54
CA GLU A 295 9.82 -4.74 -1.23
C GLU A 295 8.43 -5.28 -1.57
N LEU A 296 7.43 -5.09 -0.68
CA LEU A 296 6.03 -5.43 -0.96
C LEU A 296 5.53 -4.76 -2.26
N GLY A 297 5.74 -3.46 -2.39
CA GLY A 297 5.35 -2.71 -3.59
C GLY A 297 6.11 -3.15 -4.83
N LYS A 298 7.43 -3.35 -4.71
CA LYS A 298 8.30 -3.80 -5.78
C LYS A 298 7.92 -5.19 -6.29
N VAL A 299 7.77 -6.16 -5.39
CA VAL A 299 7.37 -7.53 -5.73
C VAL A 299 5.96 -7.53 -6.35
N GLY A 300 5.03 -6.72 -5.83
CA GLY A 300 3.71 -6.54 -6.40
C GLY A 300 3.76 -6.10 -7.86
N MET A 301 4.54 -5.08 -8.19
CA MET A 301 4.67 -4.59 -9.58
C MET A 301 5.45 -5.57 -10.47
N GLN A 302 6.44 -6.28 -9.95
CA GLN A 302 7.13 -7.34 -10.68
C GLN A 302 6.20 -8.50 -11.01
N THR A 303 5.31 -8.87 -10.09
CA THR A 303 4.25 -9.87 -10.31
C THR A 303 3.30 -9.42 -11.41
N VAL A 304 2.84 -8.15 -11.39
CA VAL A 304 2.06 -7.55 -12.48
C VAL A 304 2.77 -7.71 -13.83
N ASN A 305 4.04 -7.33 -13.92
CA ASN A 305 4.81 -7.47 -15.15
C ASN A 305 4.92 -8.93 -15.62
N THR A 306 5.18 -9.84 -14.69
CA THR A 306 5.31 -11.27 -15.00
C THR A 306 4.03 -11.81 -15.63
N VAL A 307 2.87 -11.54 -15.04
CA VAL A 307 1.59 -12.04 -15.56
C VAL A 307 1.15 -11.36 -16.85
N LEU A 308 1.48 -10.07 -17.04
CA LEU A 308 1.18 -9.34 -18.28
C LEU A 308 2.06 -9.79 -19.45
N THR A 309 3.28 -10.24 -19.19
CA THR A 309 4.19 -10.78 -20.21
C THR A 309 3.99 -12.28 -20.47
N GLY A 310 3.00 -12.91 -19.82
CA GLY A 310 2.65 -14.32 -20.00
C GLY A 310 3.55 -15.28 -19.23
N GLY A 311 4.29 -14.78 -18.24
CA GLY A 311 5.07 -15.61 -17.31
C GLY A 311 4.18 -16.25 -16.23
N GLU A 312 4.74 -17.21 -15.52
CA GLU A 312 4.12 -17.82 -14.34
C GLU A 312 4.52 -17.05 -13.08
N ALA A 313 3.55 -16.73 -12.22
CA ALA A 313 3.76 -16.13 -10.92
C ALA A 313 3.06 -16.96 -9.85
N GLU A 314 3.65 -17.00 -8.65
CA GLU A 314 3.05 -17.66 -7.49
C GLU A 314 1.74 -16.97 -7.10
N GLU A 315 0.69 -17.75 -6.81
CA GLU A 315 -0.60 -17.22 -6.36
C GLU A 315 -0.48 -16.43 -5.06
N LYS A 316 0.44 -16.85 -4.18
CA LYS A 316 0.75 -16.17 -2.93
C LYS A 316 2.25 -16.07 -2.73
N THR A 317 2.74 -14.83 -2.63
CA THR A 317 4.13 -14.53 -2.26
C THR A 317 4.16 -13.93 -0.85
N VAL A 318 4.91 -14.58 0.05
CA VAL A 318 5.08 -14.10 1.43
C VAL A 318 6.43 -13.40 1.55
N VAL A 319 6.41 -12.13 1.93
CA VAL A 319 7.61 -11.34 2.22
C VAL A 319 7.88 -11.38 3.73
N GLY A 320 9.14 -11.59 4.12
CA GLY A 320 9.51 -11.78 5.52
C GLY A 320 9.48 -10.47 6.32
N CYS A 321 9.03 -10.55 7.58
CA CYS A 321 9.16 -9.47 8.57
C CYS A 321 10.31 -9.78 9.53
N SER A 322 10.79 -8.75 10.24
CA SER A 322 11.79 -8.90 11.29
C SER A 322 11.46 -8.03 12.50
N ILE A 323 11.91 -8.45 13.70
CA ILE A 323 11.89 -7.55 14.85
C ILE A 323 13.01 -6.52 14.70
N VAL A 324 12.66 -5.25 14.79
CA VAL A 324 13.59 -4.12 14.71
C VAL A 324 13.70 -3.48 16.09
N THR A 325 14.92 -3.27 16.53
CA THR A 325 15.26 -2.63 17.80
C THR A 325 16.37 -1.61 17.56
N ALA A 326 16.80 -0.90 18.58
CA ALA A 326 17.94 0.02 18.48
C ALA A 326 19.23 -0.65 17.98
N GLU A 327 19.35 -1.98 18.12
CA GLU A 327 20.55 -2.73 17.72
C GLU A 327 20.65 -2.92 16.21
N ASN A 328 19.51 -3.01 15.48
CA ASN A 328 19.46 -3.35 14.05
C ASN A 328 18.65 -2.38 13.21
N VAL A 329 18.19 -1.24 13.75
CA VAL A 329 17.35 -0.27 13.03
C VAL A 329 18.05 0.29 11.79
N GLU A 330 19.36 0.51 11.83
CA GLU A 330 20.12 1.02 10.67
C GLU A 330 20.17 -0.02 9.54
N GLU A 331 20.43 -1.27 9.89
CA GLU A 331 20.42 -2.38 8.93
C GLU A 331 19.03 -2.56 8.29
N PHE A 332 17.96 -2.43 9.11
CA PHE A 332 16.61 -2.50 8.60
C PHE A 332 16.28 -1.35 7.64
N ILE A 333 16.64 -0.11 7.99
CA ILE A 333 16.42 1.07 7.12
C ILE A 333 17.07 0.88 5.76
N GLU A 334 18.34 0.41 5.73
CA GLU A 334 19.07 0.14 4.48
C GLU A 334 18.41 -1.00 3.70
N SER A 335 18.19 -2.16 4.33
CA SER A 335 17.65 -3.35 3.67
C SER A 335 16.20 -3.20 3.20
N ALA A 336 15.39 -2.43 3.93
CA ALA A 336 14.01 -2.13 3.58
C ALA A 336 13.86 -0.96 2.59
N GLY A 337 14.98 -0.34 2.14
CA GLY A 337 14.97 0.77 1.16
C GLY A 337 14.33 2.05 1.69
N LEU A 338 14.39 2.30 3.01
CA LEU A 338 13.75 3.43 3.66
C LEU A 338 14.61 4.69 3.69
N GLU A 339 15.89 4.64 3.35
CA GLU A 339 16.87 5.75 3.49
C GLU A 339 16.35 7.08 2.93
N ARG A 340 15.73 7.05 1.74
CA ARG A 340 15.20 8.25 1.08
C ARG A 340 13.95 8.84 1.75
N PHE A 341 13.31 8.08 2.64
CA PHE A 341 12.12 8.51 3.38
C PHE A 341 12.48 8.99 4.79
N MET A 342 13.72 8.75 5.24
CA MET A 342 14.21 9.23 6.53
C MET A 342 14.54 10.72 6.42
N ASN A 343 13.88 11.58 7.19
CA ASN A 343 14.10 13.04 7.25
C ASN A 343 15.10 13.42 8.34
#